data_0ea1a2ac64f74ec4e7922fa656373d1d
#
_entry.id   0ea1a2ac64f74ec4e7922fa656373d1d
#
_cell.length_a   1.000
_cell.length_b   1.000
_cell.length_c   1.000
_cell.angle_alpha   90.00
_cell.angle_beta   90.00
_cell.angle_gamma   90.00
#
_symmetry.space_group_name_H-M   'P 1'
#
loop_
_entity.id
_entity.type
_entity.pdbx_description
1 polymer ?
#
loop_
_entity_poly.entity_id
_entity_poly.type
_entity_poly.pdbx_seq_one_letter_code
_entity_poly.pdbx_strand_id
1 'polypeptide(L)'
;MISNLPGSAGIQEFGHYAKLLYQALRSSTEFSTYRKNLFQEFIKVGYESIPIIFLVGIFTGAVLTLQTAYQLDTDLYPSTIIGSIVAQSIIIELAAVISALVLAGKVGARISTELGTMRVSEQIDALESMGFNSVSFLVVPRILAGLLMFPILYVTAAVFGILGGITAGAVDGILPAAEFLEGARAFFFESDIIFGFIKSIVFGFVITSIVCFKGYYAFGGAEGVGTATTQATVLSCIFVLLSDFALAAILL
;
A
#
# COMPACT_ATOMS: atom_id res chain seq x y z
N MET A 1 -29.13 3.63 26.31
CA MET A 1 -30.32 3.18 25.56
C MET A 1 -30.18 3.34 24.05
N ILE A 2 -28.97 3.68 23.53
CA ILE A 2 -28.67 3.85 22.08
C ILE A 2 -27.88 2.66 21.53
N SER A 3 -27.48 1.69 22.37
CA SER A 3 -26.56 0.60 21.98
C SER A 3 -27.16 -0.55 21.17
N ASN A 4 -28.45 -0.55 20.86
CA ASN A 4 -29.14 -1.68 20.23
C ASN A 4 -29.74 -1.37 18.84
N LEU A 5 -29.35 -0.28 18.19
CA LEU A 5 -29.76 -0.04 16.81
C LEU A 5 -28.81 -0.79 15.85
N PRO A 6 -29.33 -1.52 14.84
CA PRO A 6 -28.50 -2.11 13.80
C PRO A 6 -27.80 -0.96 13.04
N GLY A 7 -26.51 -0.79 13.25
CA GLY A 7 -25.70 0.33 12.74
C GLY A 7 -24.92 1.08 13.83
N SER A 8 -25.30 1.02 15.09
CA SER A 8 -24.59 1.69 16.20
C SER A 8 -23.16 1.16 16.39
N ALA A 9 -22.92 -0.12 16.11
CA ALA A 9 -21.59 -0.72 16.20
C ALA A 9 -20.61 -0.11 15.18
N GLY A 10 -21.03 0.10 13.94
CA GLY A 10 -20.18 0.72 12.91
C GLY A 10 -19.85 2.18 13.21
N ILE A 11 -20.83 2.94 13.74
CA ILE A 11 -20.62 4.35 14.12
C ILE A 11 -19.65 4.45 15.31
N GLN A 12 -19.77 3.55 16.29
CA GLN A 12 -18.85 3.48 17.42
C GLN A 12 -17.43 3.09 16.99
N GLU A 13 -17.31 2.12 16.10
CA GLU A 13 -16.03 1.70 15.55
C GLU A 13 -15.34 2.84 14.77
N PHE A 14 -16.12 3.56 13.96
CA PHE A 14 -15.61 4.76 13.27
C PHE A 14 -15.18 5.86 14.26
N GLY A 15 -15.93 6.05 15.34
CA GLY A 15 -15.57 6.99 16.41
C GLY A 15 -14.25 6.63 17.09
N HIS A 16 -14.03 5.35 17.38
CA HIS A 16 -12.76 4.86 17.93
C HIS A 16 -11.59 5.02 16.95
N TYR A 17 -11.82 4.76 15.67
CA TYR A 17 -10.83 4.99 14.61
C TYR A 17 -10.44 6.47 14.50
N ALA A 18 -11.44 7.35 14.42
CA ALA A 18 -11.20 8.79 14.36
C ALA A 18 -10.46 9.32 15.60
N LYS A 19 -10.81 8.80 16.80
CA LYS A 19 -10.11 9.13 18.05
C LYS A 19 -8.65 8.70 18.02
N LEU A 20 -8.36 7.47 17.55
CA LEU A 20 -6.99 6.97 17.42
C LEU A 20 -6.17 7.85 16.47
N LEU A 21 -6.72 8.21 15.31
CA LEU A 21 -6.04 9.08 14.35
C LEU A 21 -5.81 10.49 14.91
N TYR A 22 -6.79 11.05 15.61
CA TYR A 22 -6.63 12.34 16.27
C TYR A 22 -5.53 12.30 17.34
N GLN A 23 -5.47 11.25 18.14
CA GLN A 23 -4.41 11.04 19.12
C GLN A 23 -3.05 10.87 18.43
N ALA A 24 -2.98 10.11 17.34
CA ALA A 24 -1.75 9.93 16.56
C ALA A 24 -1.25 11.26 15.99
N LEU A 25 -2.13 12.08 15.41
CA LEU A 25 -1.79 13.41 14.89
C LEU A 25 -1.28 14.35 16.00
N ARG A 26 -1.96 14.38 17.13
CA ARG A 26 -1.55 15.22 18.28
C ARG A 26 -0.21 14.79 18.86
N SER A 27 0.05 13.50 18.88
CA SER A 27 1.27 12.91 19.44
C SER A 27 2.43 12.88 18.44
N SER A 28 2.23 13.24 17.18
CA SER A 28 3.28 13.27 16.15
C SER A 28 4.41 14.27 16.48
N THR A 29 4.15 15.25 17.32
CA THR A 29 5.14 16.25 17.79
C THR A 29 6.18 15.66 18.75
N GLU A 30 5.94 14.50 19.36
CA GLU A 30 6.85 13.82 20.29
C GLU A 30 7.94 13.02 19.55
N PHE A 31 8.58 13.61 18.54
CA PHE A 31 9.53 12.92 17.65
C PHE A 31 10.68 12.20 18.39
N SER A 32 11.15 12.76 19.49
CA SER A 32 12.23 12.16 20.29
C SER A 32 11.87 10.77 20.81
N THR A 33 10.58 10.54 21.12
CA THR A 33 10.09 9.31 21.73
C THR A 33 10.04 8.15 20.73
N TYR A 34 9.67 8.41 19.47
CA TYR A 34 9.46 7.33 18.48
C TYR A 34 10.52 7.24 17.38
N ARG A 35 11.53 8.12 17.36
CA ARG A 35 12.58 8.17 16.33
C ARG A 35 13.26 6.82 16.07
N LYS A 36 13.60 6.09 17.11
CA LYS A 36 14.27 4.78 17.00
C LYS A 36 13.33 3.73 16.40
N ASN A 37 12.08 3.75 16.81
CA ASN A 37 11.06 2.83 16.29
C ASN A 37 10.73 3.13 14.84
N LEU A 38 10.67 4.42 14.47
CA LEU A 38 10.43 4.84 13.10
C LEU A 38 11.46 4.26 12.13
N PHE A 39 12.74 4.28 12.49
CA PHE A 39 13.80 3.72 11.65
C PHE A 39 13.64 2.19 11.48
N GLN A 40 13.27 1.49 12.55
CA GLN A 40 12.98 0.07 12.48
C GLN A 40 11.77 -0.23 11.57
N GLU A 41 10.72 0.58 11.67
CA GLU A 41 9.54 0.42 10.83
C GLU A 41 9.85 0.73 9.35
N PHE A 42 10.76 1.65 9.03
CA PHE A 42 11.23 1.86 7.65
C PHE A 42 11.87 0.59 7.06
N ILE A 43 12.69 -0.09 7.85
CA ILE A 43 13.29 -1.35 7.40
C ILE A 43 12.19 -2.39 7.19
N LYS A 44 11.32 -2.57 8.17
CA LYS A 44 10.30 -3.59 8.18
C LYS A 44 9.21 -3.37 7.10
N VAL A 45 8.73 -2.14 6.90
CA VAL A 45 7.70 -1.79 5.90
C VAL A 45 8.31 -1.66 4.51
N GLY A 46 9.46 -0.98 4.41
CA GLY A 46 10.11 -0.67 3.14
C GLY A 46 11.05 -1.76 2.68
N TYR A 47 12.25 -1.81 3.29
CA TYR A 47 13.34 -2.65 2.79
C TYR A 47 12.99 -4.13 2.66
N GLU A 48 12.37 -4.71 3.68
CA GLU A 48 11.94 -6.11 3.65
C GLU A 48 10.82 -6.39 2.63
N SER A 49 10.17 -5.35 2.09
CA SER A 49 9.13 -5.50 1.08
C SER A 49 9.64 -5.36 -0.35
N ILE A 50 10.86 -4.83 -0.55
CA ILE A 50 11.46 -4.70 -1.89
C ILE A 50 11.45 -6.00 -2.68
N PRO A 51 11.87 -7.17 -2.13
CA PRO A 51 11.94 -8.40 -2.94
C PRO A 51 10.59 -8.85 -3.50
N ILE A 52 9.51 -8.72 -2.73
CA ILE A 52 8.18 -9.12 -3.21
C ILE A 52 7.66 -8.12 -4.23
N ILE A 53 7.88 -6.83 -4.03
CA ILE A 53 7.46 -5.78 -4.97
C ILE A 53 8.23 -5.86 -6.29
N PHE A 54 9.51 -6.17 -6.22
CA PHE A 54 10.34 -6.47 -7.38
C PHE A 54 9.73 -7.60 -8.25
N LEU A 55 9.41 -8.74 -7.63
CA LEU A 55 8.81 -9.87 -8.34
C LEU A 55 7.44 -9.51 -8.93
N VAL A 56 6.59 -8.88 -8.12
CA VAL A 56 5.26 -8.45 -8.56
C VAL A 56 5.36 -7.48 -9.73
N GLY A 57 6.26 -6.50 -9.66
CA GLY A 57 6.49 -5.54 -10.75
C GLY A 57 6.88 -6.24 -12.04
N ILE A 58 7.94 -7.06 -12.02
CA ILE A 58 8.44 -7.76 -13.22
C ILE A 58 7.33 -8.60 -13.88
N PHE A 59 6.65 -9.43 -13.10
CA PHE A 59 5.64 -10.32 -13.68
C PHE A 59 4.41 -9.56 -14.18
N THR A 60 4.00 -8.50 -13.48
CA THR A 60 2.90 -7.65 -13.95
C THR A 60 3.23 -7.00 -15.29
N GLY A 61 4.42 -6.41 -15.40
CA GLY A 61 4.85 -5.79 -16.66
C GLY A 61 5.00 -6.79 -17.80
N ALA A 62 5.58 -7.96 -17.51
CA ALA A 62 5.72 -9.04 -18.50
C ALA A 62 4.36 -9.51 -19.03
N VAL A 63 3.43 -9.85 -18.13
CA VAL A 63 2.08 -10.31 -18.51
C VAL A 63 1.33 -9.23 -19.29
N LEU A 64 1.41 -7.96 -18.84
CA LEU A 64 0.73 -6.87 -19.51
C LEU A 64 1.26 -6.66 -20.93
N THR A 65 2.57 -6.78 -21.15
CA THR A 65 3.16 -6.66 -22.50
C THR A 65 2.66 -7.75 -23.42
N LEU A 66 2.68 -9.02 -22.98
CA LEU A 66 2.17 -10.14 -23.77
C LEU A 66 0.69 -10.00 -24.08
N GLN A 67 -0.11 -9.60 -23.09
CA GLN A 67 -1.54 -9.40 -23.25
C GLN A 67 -1.86 -8.25 -24.21
N THR A 68 -1.13 -7.14 -24.11
CA THR A 68 -1.31 -5.98 -24.98
C THR A 68 -0.90 -6.33 -26.43
N ALA A 69 0.20 -7.05 -26.60
CA ALA A 69 0.63 -7.53 -27.91
C ALA A 69 -0.42 -8.45 -28.56
N TYR A 70 -0.95 -9.40 -27.79
CA TYR A 70 -2.02 -10.30 -28.26
C TYR A 70 -3.29 -9.54 -28.69
N GLN A 71 -3.68 -8.47 -27.97
CA GLN A 71 -4.85 -7.66 -28.29
C GLN A 71 -4.66 -6.75 -29.52
N LEU A 72 -3.43 -6.33 -29.76
CA LEU A 72 -3.04 -5.44 -30.87
C LEU A 72 -2.40 -6.19 -32.05
N ASP A 73 -2.57 -7.52 -32.13
CA ASP A 73 -2.05 -8.36 -33.21
C ASP A 73 -2.81 -8.08 -34.52
N THR A 74 -2.60 -6.87 -35.03
CA THR A 74 -3.10 -6.41 -36.33
C THR A 74 -2.04 -5.50 -36.96
N ASP A 75 -1.77 -5.68 -38.25
CA ASP A 75 -0.85 -4.85 -39.04
C ASP A 75 -1.23 -3.35 -39.10
N LEU A 76 -2.31 -2.95 -38.42
CA LEU A 76 -2.85 -1.59 -38.42
C LEU A 76 -2.13 -0.65 -37.45
N TYR A 77 -1.45 -1.16 -36.42
CA TYR A 77 -0.83 -0.34 -35.38
C TYR A 77 0.69 -0.54 -35.35
N PRO A 78 1.48 0.56 -35.18
CA PRO A 78 2.91 0.44 -34.96
C PRO A 78 3.19 -0.33 -33.66
N SER A 79 4.21 -1.18 -33.66
CA SER A 79 4.63 -1.97 -32.48
C SER A 79 4.97 -1.09 -31.26
N THR A 80 5.42 0.16 -31.48
CA THR A 80 5.72 1.13 -30.44
C THR A 80 4.52 1.48 -29.55
N ILE A 81 3.28 1.34 -30.04
CA ILE A 81 2.06 1.58 -29.24
C ILE A 81 1.96 0.61 -28.05
N ILE A 82 2.45 -0.62 -28.19
CA ILE A 82 2.48 -1.60 -27.09
C ILE A 82 3.28 -1.03 -25.91
N GLY A 83 4.49 -0.51 -26.21
CA GLY A 83 5.35 0.09 -25.19
C GLY A 83 4.69 1.28 -24.46
N SER A 84 3.98 2.12 -25.19
CA SER A 84 3.28 3.27 -24.60
C SER A 84 2.13 2.87 -23.69
N ILE A 85 1.25 1.97 -24.15
CA ILE A 85 0.11 1.49 -23.35
C ILE A 85 0.60 0.80 -22.08
N VAL A 86 1.60 -0.09 -22.20
CA VAL A 86 2.15 -0.84 -21.06
C VAL A 86 2.79 0.10 -20.05
N ALA A 87 3.67 0.99 -20.48
CA ALA A 87 4.37 1.90 -19.58
C ALA A 87 3.38 2.83 -18.85
N GLN A 88 2.44 3.41 -19.58
CA GLN A 88 1.43 4.31 -19.02
C GLN A 88 0.51 3.58 -18.03
N SER A 89 0.02 2.38 -18.38
CA SER A 89 -0.83 1.58 -17.48
C SER A 89 -0.10 1.20 -16.19
N ILE A 90 1.20 0.88 -16.26
CA ILE A 90 2.00 0.57 -15.08
C ILE A 90 2.14 1.82 -14.20
N ILE A 91 2.50 2.97 -14.75
CA ILE A 91 2.79 4.19 -14.00
C ILE A 91 1.52 4.74 -13.34
N ILE A 92 0.43 4.86 -14.10
CA ILE A 92 -0.81 5.50 -13.62
C ILE A 92 -1.52 4.64 -12.58
N GLU A 93 -1.55 3.30 -12.80
CA GLU A 93 -2.47 2.44 -12.09
C GLU A 93 -1.78 1.24 -11.43
N LEU A 94 -1.22 0.34 -12.24
CA LEU A 94 -0.89 -1.01 -11.78
C LEU A 94 0.21 -1.05 -10.72
N ALA A 95 1.25 -0.21 -10.86
CA ALA A 95 2.33 -0.17 -9.89
C ALA A 95 1.84 0.25 -8.50
N ALA A 96 0.93 1.22 -8.40
CA ALA A 96 0.39 1.69 -7.14
C ALA A 96 -0.59 0.68 -6.52
N VAL A 97 -1.61 0.25 -7.29
CA VAL A 97 -2.70 -0.59 -6.79
C VAL A 97 -2.21 -1.99 -6.43
N ILE A 98 -1.48 -2.66 -7.33
CA ILE A 98 -1.02 -4.04 -7.08
C ILE A 98 -0.04 -4.06 -5.92
N SER A 99 0.90 -3.10 -5.86
CA SER A 99 1.80 -2.99 -4.72
C SER A 99 1.04 -2.78 -3.41
N ALA A 100 0.02 -1.92 -3.39
CA ALA A 100 -0.78 -1.65 -2.20
C ALA A 100 -1.52 -2.91 -1.74
N LEU A 101 -2.14 -3.68 -2.63
CA LEU A 101 -2.86 -4.90 -2.28
C LEU A 101 -1.92 -5.99 -1.72
N VAL A 102 -0.74 -6.17 -2.33
CA VAL A 102 0.28 -7.11 -1.83
C VAL A 102 0.80 -6.67 -0.46
N LEU A 103 1.05 -5.35 -0.29
CA LEU A 103 1.52 -4.81 0.99
C LEU A 103 0.45 -4.80 2.07
N ALA A 104 -0.83 -4.64 1.73
CA ALA A 104 -1.93 -4.82 2.67
C ALA A 104 -1.91 -6.23 3.28
N GLY A 105 -1.61 -7.24 2.47
CA GLY A 105 -1.42 -8.61 2.96
C GLY A 105 -0.17 -8.74 3.84
N LYS A 106 1.01 -8.39 3.33
CA LYS A 106 2.30 -8.61 4.02
C LYS A 106 2.49 -7.69 5.22
N VAL A 107 2.46 -6.38 4.98
CA VAL A 107 2.74 -5.36 6.00
C VAL A 107 1.56 -5.24 6.94
N GLY A 108 0.34 -5.27 6.39
CA GLY A 108 -0.89 -5.16 7.15
C GLY A 108 -1.05 -6.30 8.14
N ALA A 109 -0.89 -7.55 7.70
CA ALA A 109 -0.95 -8.70 8.59
C ALA A 109 0.10 -8.62 9.70
N ARG A 110 1.35 -8.23 9.37
CA ARG A 110 2.42 -8.12 10.36
C ARG A 110 2.12 -7.06 11.42
N ILE A 111 1.77 -5.81 11.02
CA ILE A 111 1.50 -4.72 11.94
C ILE A 111 0.31 -5.08 12.85
N SER A 112 -0.78 -5.61 12.27
CA SER A 112 -1.96 -5.98 13.05
C SER A 112 -1.66 -7.11 14.05
N THR A 113 -0.88 -8.12 13.65
CA THR A 113 -0.48 -9.21 14.53
C THR A 113 0.46 -8.73 15.64
N GLU A 114 1.47 -7.90 15.33
CA GLU A 114 2.39 -7.35 16.33
C GLU A 114 1.63 -6.53 17.39
N LEU A 115 0.76 -5.58 16.96
CA LEU A 115 -0.02 -4.77 17.89
C LEU A 115 -1.06 -5.59 18.65
N GLY A 116 -1.73 -6.52 17.97
CA GLY A 116 -2.71 -7.40 18.60
C GLY A 116 -2.09 -8.30 19.67
N THR A 117 -0.90 -8.85 19.40
CA THR A 117 -0.15 -9.63 20.39
C THR A 117 0.26 -8.76 21.59
N MET A 118 0.75 -7.54 21.36
CA MET A 118 1.10 -6.61 22.43
C MET A 118 -0.12 -6.21 23.26
N ARG A 119 -1.31 -6.12 22.63
CA ARG A 119 -2.56 -5.81 23.33
C ARG A 119 -3.01 -6.95 24.22
N VAL A 120 -3.05 -8.16 23.67
CA VAL A 120 -3.51 -9.36 24.40
C VAL A 120 -2.55 -9.77 25.53
N SER A 121 -1.25 -9.49 25.38
CA SER A 121 -0.24 -9.71 26.42
C SER A 121 -0.07 -8.54 27.38
N GLU A 122 -0.98 -7.56 27.39
CA GLU A 122 -1.00 -6.38 28.27
C GLU A 122 0.23 -5.47 28.19
N GLN A 123 1.07 -5.63 27.14
CA GLN A 123 2.25 -4.79 26.94
C GLN A 123 1.88 -3.31 26.69
N ILE A 124 0.74 -3.07 26.01
CA ILE A 124 0.25 -1.71 25.77
C ILE A 124 -0.18 -1.07 27.10
N ASP A 125 -0.88 -1.80 27.95
CA ASP A 125 -1.35 -1.33 29.25
C ASP A 125 -0.16 -1.10 30.21
N ALA A 126 0.88 -1.92 30.12
CA ALA A 126 2.13 -1.71 30.85
C ALA A 126 2.85 -0.43 30.41
N LEU A 127 2.91 -0.13 29.11
CA LEU A 127 3.47 1.14 28.60
C LEU A 127 2.71 2.35 29.13
N GLU A 128 1.38 2.30 29.13
CA GLU A 128 0.53 3.37 29.66
C GLU A 128 0.69 3.55 31.18
N SER A 129 0.83 2.45 31.92
CA SER A 129 1.08 2.48 33.37
C SER A 129 2.44 3.13 33.73
N MET A 130 3.42 3.01 32.84
CA MET A 130 4.71 3.70 32.97
C MET A 130 4.67 5.18 32.53
N GLY A 131 3.49 5.69 32.13
CA GLY A 131 3.32 7.08 31.69
C GLY A 131 3.70 7.37 30.25
N PHE A 132 3.98 6.33 29.44
CA PHE A 132 4.25 6.52 28.01
C PHE A 132 2.92 6.61 27.23
N ASN A 133 2.92 7.49 26.23
CA ASN A 133 1.82 7.54 25.26
C ASN A 133 1.96 6.37 24.27
N SER A 134 1.18 5.31 24.46
CA SER A 134 1.22 4.10 23.66
C SER A 134 0.95 4.36 22.17
N VAL A 135 0.07 5.31 21.84
CA VAL A 135 -0.24 5.70 20.45
C VAL A 135 0.97 6.37 19.79
N SER A 136 1.63 7.32 20.49
CA SER A 136 2.83 7.98 20.00
C SER A 136 3.96 6.98 19.74
N PHE A 137 4.13 6.01 20.63
CA PHE A 137 5.23 5.06 20.58
C PHE A 137 5.02 3.93 19.56
N LEU A 138 3.77 3.47 19.37
CA LEU A 138 3.48 2.29 18.56
C LEU A 138 2.80 2.62 17.22
N VAL A 139 1.84 3.54 17.20
CA VAL A 139 1.00 3.79 16.01
C VAL A 139 1.65 4.81 15.08
N VAL A 140 2.11 5.93 15.62
CA VAL A 140 2.69 7.03 14.82
C VAL A 140 3.85 6.57 13.93
N PRO A 141 4.87 5.84 14.42
CA PRO A 141 5.98 5.43 13.57
C PRO A 141 5.56 4.49 12.44
N ARG A 142 4.54 3.66 12.65
CA ARG A 142 4.01 2.75 11.62
C ARG A 142 3.27 3.51 10.52
N ILE A 143 2.43 4.48 10.88
CA ILE A 143 1.73 5.34 9.91
C ILE A 143 2.74 6.17 9.10
N LEU A 144 3.73 6.78 9.74
CA LEU A 144 4.77 7.55 9.06
C LEU A 144 5.63 6.66 8.14
N ALA A 145 5.94 5.45 8.58
CA ALA A 145 6.66 4.49 7.74
C ALA A 145 5.85 4.12 6.50
N GLY A 146 4.54 3.92 6.63
CA GLY A 146 3.66 3.69 5.49
C GLY A 146 3.66 4.87 4.52
N LEU A 147 3.42 6.08 5.02
CA LEU A 147 3.38 7.29 4.19
C LEU A 147 4.65 7.51 3.35
N LEU A 148 5.83 7.18 3.91
CA LEU A 148 7.11 7.43 3.26
C LEU A 148 7.62 6.24 2.43
N MET A 149 7.34 5.01 2.85
CA MET A 149 7.87 3.82 2.19
C MET A 149 7.00 3.35 1.02
N PHE A 150 5.69 3.54 1.05
CA PHE A 150 4.82 3.14 -0.06
C PHE A 150 5.14 3.85 -1.38
N PRO A 151 5.41 5.18 -1.41
CA PRO A 151 5.88 5.84 -2.63
C PRO A 151 7.19 5.28 -3.17
N ILE A 152 8.12 4.90 -2.30
CA ILE A 152 9.40 4.29 -2.72
C ILE A 152 9.14 2.90 -3.34
N LEU A 153 8.24 2.12 -2.74
CA LEU A 153 7.85 0.81 -3.25
C LEU A 153 7.04 0.91 -4.56
N TYR A 154 6.22 1.96 -4.72
CA TYR A 154 5.56 2.27 -5.99
C TYR A 154 6.57 2.51 -7.11
N VAL A 155 7.58 3.37 -6.88
CA VAL A 155 8.64 3.62 -7.86
C VAL A 155 9.39 2.32 -8.19
N THR A 156 9.68 1.51 -7.18
CA THR A 156 10.31 0.19 -7.38
C THR A 156 9.43 -0.69 -8.28
N ALA A 157 8.14 -0.79 -8.02
CA ALA A 157 7.20 -1.58 -8.83
C ALA A 157 7.10 -1.06 -10.27
N ALA A 158 7.06 0.26 -10.47
CA ALA A 158 6.97 0.87 -11.79
C ALA A 158 8.23 0.60 -12.62
N VAL A 159 9.42 0.81 -12.04
CA VAL A 159 10.70 0.57 -12.72
C VAL A 159 10.83 -0.91 -13.11
N PHE A 160 10.61 -1.82 -12.17
CA PHE A 160 10.72 -3.25 -12.47
C PHE A 160 9.56 -3.77 -13.32
N GLY A 161 8.40 -3.13 -13.29
CA GLY A 161 7.31 -3.43 -14.20
C GLY A 161 7.67 -3.10 -15.66
N ILE A 162 8.22 -1.92 -15.89
CA ILE A 162 8.69 -1.53 -17.22
C ILE A 162 9.82 -2.47 -17.70
N LEU A 163 10.79 -2.79 -16.83
CA LEU A 163 11.85 -3.76 -17.16
C LEU A 163 11.29 -5.14 -17.47
N GLY A 164 10.29 -5.61 -16.74
CA GLY A 164 9.58 -6.86 -16.99
C GLY A 164 8.89 -6.85 -18.35
N GLY A 165 8.25 -5.74 -18.71
CA GLY A 165 7.63 -5.56 -20.03
C GLY A 165 8.64 -5.59 -21.17
N ILE A 166 9.75 -4.89 -21.04
CA ILE A 166 10.84 -4.88 -22.02
C ILE A 166 11.41 -6.29 -22.23
N THR A 167 11.69 -6.99 -21.13
CA THR A 167 12.29 -8.33 -21.20
C THR A 167 11.34 -9.34 -21.84
N ALA A 168 10.06 -9.31 -21.50
CA ALA A 168 9.05 -10.19 -22.09
C ALA A 168 8.89 -9.93 -23.60
N GLY A 169 8.74 -8.66 -24.00
CA GLY A 169 8.65 -8.29 -25.42
C GLY A 169 9.85 -8.73 -26.24
N ALA A 170 11.06 -8.59 -25.70
CA ALA A 170 12.30 -8.95 -26.38
C ALA A 170 12.50 -10.48 -26.47
N VAL A 171 12.18 -11.24 -25.43
CA VAL A 171 12.36 -12.71 -25.38
C VAL A 171 11.40 -13.42 -26.33
N ASP A 172 10.15 -12.98 -26.40
CA ASP A 172 9.15 -13.57 -27.29
C ASP A 172 9.25 -13.05 -28.75
N GLY A 173 10.21 -12.15 -29.03
CA GLY A 173 10.41 -11.58 -30.36
C GLY A 173 9.27 -10.69 -30.85
N ILE A 174 8.39 -10.26 -29.96
CA ILE A 174 7.20 -9.44 -30.25
C ILE A 174 7.60 -7.99 -30.48
N LEU A 175 8.47 -7.45 -29.61
CA LEU A 175 8.84 -6.05 -29.59
C LEU A 175 10.31 -5.88 -29.17
N PRO A 176 11.17 -5.32 -30.03
CA PRO A 176 12.52 -4.96 -29.64
C PRO A 176 12.53 -3.94 -28.49
N ALA A 177 13.50 -4.06 -27.57
CA ALA A 177 13.62 -3.17 -26.42
C ALA A 177 13.68 -1.67 -26.81
N ALA A 178 14.29 -1.36 -27.97
CA ALA A 178 14.37 0.01 -28.47
C ALA A 178 12.98 0.57 -28.83
N GLU A 179 12.15 -0.20 -29.52
CA GLU A 179 10.79 0.19 -29.89
C GLU A 179 9.88 0.31 -28.66
N PHE A 180 10.04 -0.58 -27.67
CA PHE A 180 9.32 -0.45 -26.39
C PHE A 180 9.65 0.87 -25.71
N LEU A 181 10.94 1.23 -25.61
CA LEU A 181 11.39 2.47 -24.98
C LEU A 181 10.96 3.71 -25.76
N GLU A 182 10.97 3.64 -27.08
CA GLU A 182 10.46 4.72 -27.93
C GLU A 182 8.98 4.97 -27.66
N GLY A 183 8.17 3.91 -27.66
CA GLY A 183 6.74 3.98 -27.34
C GLY A 183 6.48 4.50 -25.91
N ALA A 184 7.22 3.99 -24.92
CA ALA A 184 7.10 4.43 -23.54
C ALA A 184 7.41 5.92 -23.35
N ARG A 185 8.34 6.48 -24.15
CA ARG A 185 8.69 7.91 -24.10
C ARG A 185 7.71 8.80 -24.86
N ALA A 186 7.09 8.29 -25.94
CA ALA A 186 6.21 9.08 -26.79
C ALA A 186 4.97 9.62 -26.04
N PHE A 187 4.46 8.88 -25.06
CA PHE A 187 3.28 9.24 -24.26
C PHE A 187 3.60 9.34 -22.76
N PHE A 188 4.81 9.77 -22.44
CA PHE A 188 5.22 10.00 -21.06
C PHE A 188 4.84 11.41 -20.62
N PHE A 189 3.94 11.50 -19.64
CA PHE A 189 3.56 12.75 -19.01
C PHE A 189 4.02 12.77 -17.54
N GLU A 190 4.59 13.90 -17.12
CA GLU A 190 5.03 14.09 -15.73
C GLU A 190 3.84 13.98 -14.73
N SER A 191 2.66 14.39 -15.17
CA SER A 191 1.40 14.26 -14.40
C SER A 191 1.11 12.83 -13.97
N ASP A 192 1.44 11.84 -14.81
CA ASP A 192 1.13 10.43 -14.56
C ASP A 192 1.95 9.88 -13.37
N ILE A 193 3.23 10.31 -13.27
CA ILE A 193 4.07 9.95 -12.12
C ILE A 193 3.55 10.61 -10.84
N ILE A 194 3.20 11.89 -10.91
CA ILE A 194 2.67 12.62 -9.75
C ILE A 194 1.37 11.95 -9.27
N PHE A 195 0.52 11.56 -10.20
CA PHE A 195 -0.72 10.86 -9.89
C PHE A 195 -0.47 9.53 -9.17
N GLY A 196 0.39 8.66 -9.71
CA GLY A 196 0.75 7.40 -9.06
C GLY A 196 1.43 7.58 -7.70
N PHE A 197 2.23 8.66 -7.56
CA PHE A 197 2.88 9.01 -6.30
C PHE A 197 1.86 9.44 -5.23
N ILE A 198 0.88 10.27 -5.59
CA ILE A 198 -0.22 10.66 -4.69
C ILE A 198 -1.03 9.45 -4.27
N LYS A 199 -1.40 8.55 -5.22
CA LYS A 199 -2.09 7.29 -4.90
C LYS A 199 -1.31 6.47 -3.88
N SER A 200 -0.01 6.30 -4.08
CA SER A 200 0.82 5.49 -3.18
C SER A 200 0.90 6.04 -1.76
N ILE A 201 0.95 7.37 -1.58
CA ILE A 201 0.89 8.02 -0.26
C ILE A 201 -0.45 7.73 0.43
N VAL A 202 -1.56 7.92 -0.31
CA VAL A 202 -2.90 7.69 0.23
C VAL A 202 -3.08 6.22 0.62
N PHE A 203 -2.65 5.28 -0.22
CA PHE A 203 -2.72 3.85 0.08
C PHE A 203 -1.86 3.47 1.28
N GLY A 204 -0.66 4.04 1.40
CA GLY A 204 0.20 3.85 2.56
C GLY A 204 -0.47 4.31 3.86
N PHE A 205 -1.12 5.47 3.84
CA PHE A 205 -1.89 5.97 4.98
C PHE A 205 -3.10 5.08 5.29
N VAL A 206 -3.90 4.74 4.30
CA VAL A 206 -5.11 3.92 4.46
C VAL A 206 -4.78 2.56 5.06
N ILE A 207 -3.81 1.85 4.48
CA ILE A 207 -3.42 0.53 4.97
C ILE A 207 -2.90 0.62 6.41
N THR A 208 -1.89 1.46 6.65
CA THR A 208 -1.24 1.49 7.96
C THR A 208 -2.15 2.00 9.06
N SER A 209 -3.04 2.94 8.80
CA SER A 209 -4.01 3.42 9.78
C SER A 209 -5.05 2.36 10.17
N ILE A 210 -5.60 1.64 9.18
CA ILE A 210 -6.60 0.58 9.42
C ILE A 210 -5.98 -0.59 10.18
N VAL A 211 -4.80 -1.05 9.77
CA VAL A 211 -4.17 -2.20 10.42
C VAL A 211 -3.68 -1.87 11.83
N CYS A 212 -3.23 -0.64 12.06
CA CYS A 212 -2.91 -0.16 13.41
C CYS A 212 -4.15 -0.11 14.28
N PHE A 213 -5.28 0.37 13.76
CA PHE A 213 -6.53 0.43 14.49
C PHE A 213 -7.01 -0.96 14.89
N LYS A 214 -7.11 -1.89 13.95
CA LYS A 214 -7.59 -3.26 14.23
C LYS A 214 -6.65 -4.02 15.17
N GLY A 215 -5.34 -3.89 15.01
CA GLY A 215 -4.37 -4.50 15.90
C GLY A 215 -4.39 -3.90 17.30
N TYR A 216 -4.45 -2.57 17.43
CA TYR A 216 -4.44 -1.88 18.71
C TYR A 216 -5.65 -2.18 19.60
N TYR A 217 -6.82 -2.44 18.99
CA TYR A 217 -8.06 -2.79 19.68
C TYR A 217 -8.40 -4.28 19.62
N ALA A 218 -7.44 -5.14 19.29
CA ALA A 218 -7.64 -6.59 19.28
C ALA A 218 -7.96 -7.11 20.70
N PHE A 219 -8.88 -8.07 20.78
CA PHE A 219 -9.26 -8.70 22.03
C PHE A 219 -9.59 -10.19 21.79
N GLY A 220 -9.62 -11.00 22.84
CA GLY A 220 -10.00 -12.42 22.75
C GLY A 220 -8.82 -13.37 22.56
N GLY A 221 -7.64 -13.01 23.08
CA GLY A 221 -6.48 -13.90 23.04
C GLY A 221 -5.89 -14.09 21.63
N ALA A 222 -5.22 -15.20 21.41
CA ALA A 222 -4.58 -15.51 20.13
C ALA A 222 -5.57 -15.62 18.96
N GLU A 223 -6.76 -16.15 19.20
CA GLU A 223 -7.83 -16.25 18.21
C GLU A 223 -8.33 -14.85 17.82
N GLY A 224 -8.48 -13.95 18.79
CA GLY A 224 -8.85 -12.57 18.55
C GLY A 224 -7.81 -11.80 17.74
N VAL A 225 -6.52 -12.05 17.94
CA VAL A 225 -5.44 -11.49 17.10
C VAL A 225 -5.55 -11.97 15.65
N GLY A 226 -5.81 -13.25 15.43
CA GLY A 226 -6.00 -13.83 14.11
C GLY A 226 -7.20 -13.21 13.37
N THR A 227 -8.34 -13.06 14.05
CA THR A 227 -9.54 -12.45 13.47
C THR A 227 -9.34 -10.96 13.19
N ALA A 228 -8.70 -10.20 14.09
CA ALA A 228 -8.38 -8.80 13.90
C ALA A 228 -7.42 -8.61 12.70
N THR A 229 -6.44 -9.47 12.55
CA THR A 229 -5.49 -9.45 11.42
C THR A 229 -6.18 -9.68 10.08
N THR A 230 -7.06 -10.67 10.01
CA THR A 230 -7.84 -10.96 8.79
C THR A 230 -8.75 -9.78 8.45
N GLN A 231 -9.50 -9.25 9.42
CA GLN A 231 -10.35 -8.07 9.22
C GLN A 231 -9.56 -6.85 8.79
N ALA A 232 -8.39 -6.60 9.40
CA ALA A 232 -7.52 -5.49 9.05
C ALA A 232 -7.08 -5.56 7.59
N THR A 233 -6.63 -6.73 7.13
CA THR A 233 -6.19 -6.95 5.75
C THR A 233 -7.33 -6.76 4.75
N VAL A 234 -8.48 -7.39 4.98
CA VAL A 234 -9.65 -7.29 4.10
C VAL A 234 -10.16 -5.84 4.01
N LEU A 235 -10.32 -5.17 5.14
CA LEU A 235 -10.74 -3.77 5.15
C LEU A 235 -9.73 -2.86 4.45
N SER A 236 -8.44 -3.08 4.65
CA SER A 236 -7.41 -2.32 3.94
C SER A 236 -7.53 -2.47 2.43
N CYS A 237 -7.72 -3.70 1.92
CA CYS A 237 -7.93 -3.93 0.49
C CYS A 237 -9.19 -3.21 -0.03
N ILE A 238 -10.32 -3.28 0.70
CA ILE A 238 -11.56 -2.60 0.32
C ILE A 238 -11.35 -1.08 0.25
N PHE A 239 -10.73 -0.49 1.28
CA PHE A 239 -10.52 0.96 1.32
C PHE A 239 -9.46 1.43 0.34
N VAL A 240 -8.47 0.61 -0.02
CA VAL A 240 -7.53 0.89 -1.11
C VAL A 240 -8.30 1.01 -2.43
N LEU A 241 -9.15 0.03 -2.77
CA LEU A 241 -9.93 0.07 -4.01
C LEU A 241 -10.93 1.24 -4.06
N LEU A 242 -11.58 1.56 -2.94
CA LEU A 242 -12.46 2.73 -2.84
C LEU A 242 -11.68 4.05 -3.01
N SER A 243 -10.52 4.16 -2.37
CA SER A 243 -9.64 5.33 -2.48
C SER A 243 -9.08 5.47 -3.89
N ASP A 244 -8.77 4.36 -4.53
CA ASP A 244 -8.28 4.31 -5.90
C ASP A 244 -9.31 4.88 -6.87
N PHE A 245 -10.54 4.38 -6.82
CA PHE A 245 -11.65 4.91 -7.61
C PHE A 245 -11.90 6.40 -7.34
N ALA A 246 -11.89 6.80 -6.07
CA ALA A 246 -12.11 8.21 -5.70
C ALA A 246 -10.99 9.13 -6.23
N LEU A 247 -9.73 8.71 -6.14
CA LEU A 247 -8.59 9.46 -6.66
C LEU A 247 -8.62 9.54 -8.18
N ALA A 248 -8.96 8.45 -8.87
CA ALA A 248 -9.12 8.45 -10.31
C ALA A 248 -10.22 9.44 -10.75
N ALA A 249 -11.37 9.44 -10.08
CA ALA A 249 -12.49 10.33 -10.40
C ALA A 249 -12.21 11.82 -10.12
N ILE A 250 -11.28 12.15 -9.22
CA ILE A 250 -10.96 13.54 -8.84
C ILE A 250 -9.78 14.09 -9.64
N LEU A 251 -8.80 13.26 -9.99
CA LEU A 251 -7.51 13.69 -10.52
C LEU A 251 -7.34 13.42 -12.02
N LEU A 252 -8.09 12.50 -12.61
CA LEU A 252 -8.16 12.23 -14.05
C LEU A 252 -9.38 12.88 -14.67
#